data_4320683f5203aefdb129c304bb8356fa
#
_entry.id   4320683f5203aefdb129c304bb8356fa
#
_cell.length_a   1.000
_cell.length_b   1.000
_cell.length_c   1.000
_cell.angle_alpha   90.00
_cell.angle_beta   90.00
_cell.angle_gamma   90.00
#
_symmetry.space_group_name_H-M   'P 1'
#
loop_
_entity.id
_entity.type
_entity.pdbx_description
1 polymer ?
#
loop_
_entity_poly.entity_id
_entity_poly.type
_entity_poly.pdbx_seq_one_letter_code
_entity_poly.pdbx_strand_id
1 'polypeptide(L)'
;MSVALRIALDRDPDVKLGTLATAGTALVVALLAAAAETPARGLHLSLAWPFLLVGLLSPGAAQILITIAIRDSGASRVSMVLGTAPLVSVTIALVFLDEPASAPLIAGAILIVAGGVELARERERPAHLNRLGLAYAFAGATLFAVRDNLVRHLAAGVTTVPPAVAATAALLGGTLLVAVWAREGIGRRWVRFVPAGVLFGASYVSLFEAYYRGRVTVVAPLVAVESLVGVGLSALFLRESEHIGRRLLIGAALIVAGGALIGIYR
;
A
#
# COMPACT_ATOMS: atom_id res chain seq x y z
N MET A 1 -4.23 4.20 6.51
CA MET A 1 -5.36 3.61 5.78
C MET A 1 -5.90 2.35 6.48
N SER A 2 -5.10 1.35 6.76
CA SER A 2 -5.53 0.02 7.24
C SER A 2 -6.42 0.06 8.49
N VAL A 3 -6.10 0.88 9.50
CA VAL A 3 -6.89 1.04 10.73
C VAL A 3 -8.26 1.65 10.46
N ALA A 4 -8.32 2.72 9.65
CA ALA A 4 -9.59 3.36 9.30
C ALA A 4 -10.50 2.39 8.51
N LEU A 5 -9.92 1.59 7.61
CA LEU A 5 -10.63 0.56 6.87
C LEU A 5 -11.14 -0.55 7.81
N ARG A 6 -10.32 -0.97 8.80
CA ARG A 6 -10.74 -1.97 9.79
C ARG A 6 -11.92 -1.49 10.62
N ILE A 7 -11.86 -0.26 11.15
CA ILE A 7 -12.97 0.33 11.93
C ILE A 7 -14.27 0.37 11.09
N ALA A 8 -14.17 0.67 9.79
CA ALA A 8 -15.32 0.67 8.92
C ALA A 8 -15.87 -0.75 8.68
N LEU A 9 -14.98 -1.75 8.47
CA LEU A 9 -15.35 -3.15 8.27
C LEU A 9 -15.93 -3.81 9.52
N ASP A 10 -15.54 -3.41 10.72
CA ASP A 10 -16.13 -3.90 11.97
C ASP A 10 -17.61 -3.48 12.11
N ARG A 11 -17.95 -2.32 11.53
CA ARG A 11 -19.34 -1.81 11.49
C ARG A 11 -20.15 -2.31 10.29
N ASP A 12 -19.47 -2.61 9.21
CA ASP A 12 -20.05 -3.08 7.95
C ASP A 12 -19.06 -4.03 7.25
N PRO A 13 -19.20 -5.35 7.44
CA PRO A 13 -18.22 -6.34 6.96
C PRO A 13 -18.29 -6.59 5.45
N ASP A 14 -18.96 -5.74 4.70
CA ASP A 14 -19.06 -5.82 3.25
C ASP A 14 -17.75 -5.39 2.57
N VAL A 15 -16.93 -6.38 2.24
CA VAL A 15 -15.63 -6.17 1.58
C VAL A 15 -15.77 -5.53 0.20
N LYS A 16 -16.81 -5.88 -0.56
CA LYS A 16 -17.01 -5.35 -1.90
C LYS A 16 -17.33 -3.85 -1.84
N LEU A 17 -18.28 -3.48 -0.98
CA LEU A 17 -18.62 -2.10 -0.73
C LEU A 17 -17.40 -1.33 -0.18
N GLY A 18 -16.71 -1.89 0.80
CA GLY A 18 -15.53 -1.27 1.43
C GLY A 18 -14.41 -1.00 0.43
N THR A 19 -14.09 -1.98 -0.42
CA THR A 19 -13.06 -1.83 -1.44
C THR A 19 -13.45 -0.79 -2.48
N LEU A 20 -14.69 -0.84 -2.99
CA LEU A 20 -15.16 0.10 -4.01
C LEU A 20 -15.25 1.52 -3.48
N ALA A 21 -15.80 1.71 -2.28
CA ALA A 21 -15.91 3.02 -1.65
C ALA A 21 -14.53 3.64 -1.35
N THR A 22 -13.58 2.82 -0.87
CA THR A 22 -12.21 3.27 -0.61
C THR A 22 -11.49 3.66 -1.90
N ALA A 23 -11.55 2.83 -2.94
CA ALA A 23 -10.94 3.11 -4.23
C ALA A 23 -11.57 4.32 -4.94
N GLY A 24 -12.91 4.41 -4.94
CA GLY A 24 -13.63 5.53 -5.53
C GLY A 24 -13.35 6.86 -4.83
N THR A 25 -13.30 6.87 -3.50
CA THR A 25 -12.92 8.07 -2.74
C THR A 25 -11.47 8.47 -3.01
N ALA A 26 -10.56 7.49 -3.08
CA ALA A 26 -9.16 7.75 -3.42
C ALA A 26 -9.02 8.35 -4.83
N LEU A 27 -9.80 7.86 -5.80
CA LEU A 27 -9.85 8.44 -7.14
C LEU A 27 -10.30 9.90 -7.12
N VAL A 28 -11.32 10.25 -6.33
CA VAL A 28 -11.75 11.65 -6.18
C VAL A 28 -10.64 12.52 -5.63
N VAL A 29 -9.90 12.05 -4.61
CA VAL A 29 -8.75 12.79 -4.04
C VAL A 29 -7.67 12.99 -5.10
N ALA A 30 -7.35 11.96 -5.88
CA ALA A 30 -6.35 12.08 -6.94
C ALA A 30 -6.79 13.00 -8.09
N LEU A 31 -8.07 12.98 -8.45
CA LEU A 31 -8.64 13.93 -9.44
C LEU A 31 -8.48 15.38 -8.97
N LEU A 32 -8.74 15.67 -7.69
CA LEU A 32 -8.54 17.00 -7.12
C LEU A 32 -7.06 17.40 -7.15
N ALA A 33 -6.16 16.49 -6.83
CA ALA A 33 -4.72 16.72 -6.90
C ALA A 33 -4.26 16.97 -8.34
N ALA A 34 -4.72 16.17 -9.31
CA ALA A 34 -4.41 16.35 -10.72
C ALA A 34 -4.97 17.69 -11.25
N ALA A 35 -6.17 18.07 -10.87
CA ALA A 35 -6.75 19.37 -11.23
C ALA A 35 -5.92 20.54 -10.69
N ALA A 36 -5.37 20.44 -9.50
CA ALA A 36 -4.48 21.45 -8.92
C ALA A 36 -3.10 21.48 -9.59
N GLU A 37 -2.59 20.34 -10.08
CA GLU A 37 -1.29 20.22 -10.73
C GLU A 37 -1.31 20.66 -12.22
N THR A 38 -2.39 20.38 -12.91
CA THR A 38 -2.54 20.60 -14.37
C THR A 38 -2.19 22.01 -14.85
N PRO A 39 -2.56 23.11 -14.16
CA PRO A 39 -2.20 24.47 -14.60
C PRO A 39 -0.68 24.68 -14.70
N ALA A 40 0.10 23.98 -13.88
CA ALA A 40 1.55 24.16 -13.84
C ALA A 40 2.31 23.16 -14.73
N ARG A 41 1.78 21.94 -14.94
CA ARG A 41 2.53 20.82 -15.56
C ARG A 41 1.85 20.22 -16.80
N GLY A 42 0.66 20.66 -17.16
CA GLY A 42 -0.09 20.14 -18.30
C GLY A 42 -0.84 18.83 -17.99
N LEU A 43 -1.61 18.33 -18.93
CA LEU A 43 -2.51 17.18 -18.70
C LEU A 43 -2.04 15.86 -19.32
N HIS A 44 -1.39 15.89 -20.47
CA HIS A 44 -0.79 14.75 -21.21
C HIS A 44 -1.57 13.41 -21.15
N LEU A 45 -2.90 13.45 -21.28
CA LEU A 45 -3.79 12.29 -21.10
C LEU A 45 -3.49 11.14 -22.06
N SER A 46 -3.07 11.44 -23.30
CA SER A 46 -2.76 10.42 -24.31
C SER A 46 -1.59 9.51 -23.91
N LEU A 47 -0.75 9.95 -22.99
CA LEU A 47 0.40 9.19 -22.49
C LEU A 47 0.12 8.52 -21.14
N ALA A 48 -1.06 8.70 -20.55
CA ALA A 48 -1.40 8.19 -19.23
C ALA A 48 -1.91 6.74 -19.21
N TRP A 49 -2.19 6.16 -20.39
CA TRP A 49 -2.75 4.79 -20.49
C TRP A 49 -1.89 3.70 -19.83
N PRO A 50 -0.52 3.73 -19.82
CA PRO A 50 0.24 2.71 -19.13
C PRO A 50 -0.04 2.68 -17.62
N PHE A 51 -0.25 3.85 -17.01
CA PHE A 51 -0.61 3.94 -15.59
C PHE A 51 -2.01 3.37 -15.31
N LEU A 52 -2.95 3.48 -16.25
CA LEU A 52 -4.26 2.84 -16.13
C LEU A 52 -4.11 1.31 -16.06
N LEU A 53 -3.23 0.71 -16.86
CA LEU A 53 -2.94 -0.73 -16.78
C LEU A 53 -2.23 -1.11 -15.48
N VAL A 54 -1.28 -0.31 -15.03
CA VAL A 54 -0.64 -0.49 -13.70
C VAL A 54 -1.70 -0.47 -12.60
N GLY A 55 -2.72 0.38 -12.74
CA GLY A 55 -3.85 0.48 -11.83
C GLY A 55 -4.67 -0.80 -11.69
N LEU A 56 -4.76 -1.63 -12.73
CA LEU A 56 -5.44 -2.94 -12.65
C LEU A 56 -4.74 -3.87 -11.64
N LEU A 57 -3.40 -3.84 -11.60
CA LEU A 57 -2.62 -4.58 -10.60
C LEU A 57 -2.76 -3.93 -9.24
N SER A 58 -2.50 -2.63 -9.15
CA SER A 58 -2.54 -1.84 -7.93
C SER A 58 -2.95 -0.39 -8.23
N PRO A 59 -4.08 0.09 -7.69
CA PRO A 59 -4.82 -0.47 -6.56
C PRO A 59 -5.83 -1.61 -6.87
N GLY A 60 -6.13 -1.93 -8.10
CA GLY A 60 -7.19 -2.87 -8.45
C GLY A 60 -7.14 -4.19 -7.68
N ALA A 61 -6.39 -5.16 -8.18
CA ALA A 61 -6.28 -6.49 -7.56
C ALA A 61 -5.69 -6.42 -6.14
N ALA A 62 -4.66 -5.60 -5.92
CA ALA A 62 -4.02 -5.45 -4.62
C ALA A 62 -5.01 -4.96 -3.55
N GLN A 63 -5.85 -3.95 -3.85
CA GLN A 63 -6.81 -3.41 -2.88
C GLN A 63 -7.87 -4.45 -2.49
N ILE A 64 -8.32 -5.28 -3.42
CA ILE A 64 -9.24 -6.39 -3.13
C ILE A 64 -8.60 -7.33 -2.11
N LEU A 65 -7.37 -7.80 -2.39
CA LEU A 65 -6.65 -8.72 -1.52
C LEU A 65 -6.40 -8.12 -0.13
N ILE A 66 -5.96 -6.87 -0.07
CA ILE A 66 -5.68 -6.17 1.20
C ILE A 66 -6.96 -5.95 2.02
N THR A 67 -8.09 -5.59 1.38
CA THR A 67 -9.35 -5.42 2.10
C THR A 67 -9.83 -6.73 2.70
N ILE A 68 -9.74 -7.84 1.96
CA ILE A 68 -10.04 -9.19 2.47
C ILE A 68 -9.10 -9.54 3.63
N ALA A 69 -7.79 -9.29 3.46
CA ALA A 69 -6.80 -9.58 4.48
C ALA A 69 -7.05 -8.81 5.78
N ILE A 70 -7.40 -7.52 5.71
CA ILE A 70 -7.71 -6.68 6.88
C ILE A 70 -8.96 -7.23 7.61
N ARG A 71 -9.99 -7.63 6.87
CA ARG A 71 -11.17 -8.25 7.46
C ARG A 71 -10.81 -9.54 8.21
N ASP A 72 -10.00 -10.40 7.58
CA ASP A 72 -9.78 -11.78 8.02
C ASP A 72 -8.63 -11.92 9.03
N SER A 73 -7.69 -10.99 9.06
CA SER A 73 -6.47 -11.09 9.88
C SER A 73 -6.17 -9.83 10.73
N GLY A 74 -6.99 -8.78 10.59
CA GLY A 74 -6.81 -7.52 11.32
C GLY A 74 -5.83 -6.55 10.70
N ALA A 75 -5.97 -5.25 11.06
CA ALA A 75 -5.19 -4.17 10.45
C ALA A 75 -3.72 -4.19 10.88
N SER A 76 -3.40 -4.53 12.13
CA SER A 76 -2.03 -4.55 12.65
C SER A 76 -1.15 -5.57 11.92
N ARG A 77 -1.66 -6.79 11.72
CA ARG A 77 -0.93 -7.86 11.04
C ARG A 77 -0.76 -7.60 9.55
N VAL A 78 -1.81 -7.11 8.91
CA VAL A 78 -1.74 -6.72 7.50
C VAL A 78 -0.74 -5.57 7.32
N SER A 79 -0.75 -4.54 8.18
CA SER A 79 0.24 -3.46 8.15
C SER A 79 1.67 -3.96 8.30
N MET A 80 1.91 -4.97 9.15
CA MET A 80 3.21 -5.59 9.28
C MET A 80 3.65 -6.35 8.02
N VAL A 81 2.74 -7.11 7.41
CA VAL A 81 3.02 -7.81 6.14
C VAL A 81 3.32 -6.80 5.04
N LEU A 82 2.54 -5.71 4.96
CA LEU A 82 2.81 -4.62 4.02
C LEU A 82 4.19 -3.97 4.25
N GLY A 83 4.65 -3.90 5.51
CA GLY A 83 6.00 -3.46 5.85
C GLY A 83 7.13 -4.31 5.26
N THR A 84 6.84 -5.54 4.78
CA THR A 84 7.83 -6.36 4.05
C THR A 84 7.86 -6.07 2.54
N ALA A 85 6.91 -5.32 2.00
CA ALA A 85 6.86 -4.97 0.57
C ALA A 85 8.15 -4.30 0.05
N PRO A 86 8.86 -3.45 0.81
CA PRO A 86 10.13 -2.88 0.39
C PRO A 86 11.19 -3.92 0.02
N LEU A 87 11.21 -5.08 0.70
CA LEU A 87 12.15 -6.16 0.36
C LEU A 87 11.89 -6.66 -1.07
N VAL A 88 10.63 -6.88 -1.42
CA VAL A 88 10.23 -7.30 -2.76
C VAL A 88 10.51 -6.19 -3.78
N SER A 89 10.16 -4.94 -3.46
CA SER A 89 10.41 -3.78 -4.34
C SER A 89 11.90 -3.59 -4.64
N VAL A 90 12.74 -3.65 -3.61
CA VAL A 90 14.20 -3.51 -3.76
C VAL A 90 14.78 -4.68 -4.57
N THR A 91 14.32 -5.90 -4.33
CA THR A 91 14.78 -7.08 -5.10
C THR A 91 14.46 -6.92 -6.59
N ILE A 92 13.25 -6.47 -6.92
CA ILE A 92 12.85 -6.18 -8.30
C ILE A 92 13.73 -5.07 -8.90
N ALA A 93 13.97 -4.00 -8.16
CA ALA A 93 14.78 -2.87 -8.63
C ALA A 93 16.24 -3.28 -8.93
N LEU A 94 16.83 -4.12 -8.07
CA LEU A 94 18.18 -4.65 -8.29
C LEU A 94 18.28 -5.56 -9.53
N VAL A 95 17.24 -6.37 -9.78
CA VAL A 95 17.28 -7.36 -10.87
C VAL A 95 16.88 -6.78 -12.22
N PHE A 96 15.91 -5.84 -12.24
CA PHE A 96 15.29 -5.36 -13.47
C PHE A 96 15.55 -3.89 -13.80
N LEU A 97 15.99 -3.09 -12.81
CA LEU A 97 16.29 -1.66 -13.01
C LEU A 97 17.78 -1.34 -12.88
N ASP A 98 18.65 -2.35 -12.78
CA ASP A 98 20.11 -2.22 -12.64
C ASP A 98 20.54 -1.27 -11.50
N GLU A 99 19.73 -1.19 -10.43
CA GLU A 99 20.09 -0.38 -9.28
C GLU A 99 21.22 -1.03 -8.48
N PRO A 100 22.22 -0.28 -7.98
CA PRO A 100 23.40 -0.87 -7.34
C PRO A 100 23.08 -1.49 -5.97
N ALA A 101 23.59 -2.70 -5.72
CA ALA A 101 23.57 -3.33 -4.40
C ALA A 101 24.60 -2.65 -3.48
N SER A 102 24.22 -2.45 -2.20
CA SER A 102 25.12 -1.89 -1.18
C SER A 102 25.03 -2.68 0.13
N ALA A 103 26.07 -2.59 0.96
CA ALA A 103 26.09 -3.26 2.26
C ALA A 103 24.91 -2.84 3.17
N PRO A 104 24.52 -1.56 3.27
CA PRO A 104 23.34 -1.15 4.01
C PRO A 104 22.05 -1.75 3.49
N LEU A 105 21.92 -1.94 2.16
CA LEU A 105 20.77 -2.59 1.53
C LEU A 105 20.62 -4.03 2.03
N ILE A 106 21.73 -4.79 2.05
CA ILE A 106 21.73 -6.18 2.50
C ILE A 106 21.40 -6.27 4.00
N ALA A 107 22.05 -5.43 4.82
CA ALA A 107 21.79 -5.39 6.26
C ALA A 107 20.32 -4.99 6.57
N GLY A 108 19.78 -4.01 5.86
CA GLY A 108 18.40 -3.62 5.99
C GLY A 108 17.41 -4.71 5.56
N ALA A 109 17.73 -5.44 4.48
CA ALA A 109 16.92 -6.58 4.04
C ALA A 109 16.89 -7.69 5.11
N ILE A 110 18.02 -7.99 5.77
CA ILE A 110 18.11 -8.95 6.88
C ILE A 110 17.21 -8.51 8.05
N LEU A 111 17.21 -7.22 8.42
CA LEU A 111 16.36 -6.70 9.48
C LEU A 111 14.87 -6.82 9.13
N ILE A 112 14.48 -6.53 7.88
CA ILE A 112 13.10 -6.68 7.41
C ILE A 112 12.65 -8.14 7.49
N VAL A 113 13.50 -9.08 7.06
CA VAL A 113 13.22 -10.52 7.16
C VAL A 113 13.10 -10.95 8.62
N ALA A 114 14.01 -10.51 9.48
CA ALA A 114 13.95 -10.81 10.92
C ALA A 114 12.65 -10.32 11.55
N GLY A 115 12.18 -9.10 11.18
CA GLY A 115 10.91 -8.56 11.61
C GLY A 115 9.72 -9.41 11.15
N GLY A 116 9.73 -9.89 9.91
CA GLY A 116 8.72 -10.82 9.38
C GLY A 116 8.72 -12.17 10.11
N VAL A 117 9.91 -12.69 10.50
CA VAL A 117 10.04 -13.91 11.30
C VAL A 117 9.46 -13.73 12.70
N GLU A 118 9.68 -12.58 13.35
CA GLU A 118 9.07 -12.29 14.65
C GLU A 118 7.52 -12.24 14.57
N LEU A 119 6.97 -11.70 13.48
CA LEU A 119 5.53 -11.77 13.22
C LEU A 119 5.06 -13.24 13.10
N ALA A 120 5.77 -14.06 12.35
CA ALA A 120 5.41 -15.47 12.16
C ALA A 120 5.47 -16.28 13.46
N ARG A 121 6.31 -15.88 14.42
CA ARG A 121 6.47 -16.48 15.74
C ARG A 121 5.50 -15.98 16.80
N GLU A 122 4.59 -15.06 16.45
CA GLU A 122 3.59 -14.56 17.40
C GLU A 122 2.74 -15.70 17.95
N ARG A 123 2.73 -15.86 19.28
CA ARG A 123 1.98 -16.94 19.97
C ARG A 123 0.57 -16.50 20.38
N GLU A 124 0.39 -15.23 20.70
CA GLU A 124 -0.92 -14.68 21.07
C GLU A 124 -1.70 -14.33 19.79
N ARG A 125 -2.24 -15.37 19.18
CA ARG A 125 -3.05 -15.23 17.96
C ARG A 125 -4.50 -15.07 18.35
N PRO A 126 -5.22 -14.07 17.81
CA PRO A 126 -6.67 -14.02 17.97
C PRO A 126 -7.30 -15.31 17.41
N ALA A 127 -8.41 -15.73 17.99
CA ALA A 127 -9.12 -16.94 17.57
C ALA A 127 -9.55 -16.91 16.09
N HIS A 128 -9.64 -15.72 15.48
CA HIS A 128 -10.03 -15.48 14.09
C HIS A 128 -8.85 -15.28 13.12
N LEU A 129 -7.60 -15.58 13.52
CA LEU A 129 -6.45 -15.45 12.61
C LEU A 129 -6.58 -16.42 11.45
N ASN A 130 -6.81 -15.89 10.27
CA ASN A 130 -6.87 -16.67 9.04
C ASN A 130 -5.53 -16.63 8.31
N ARG A 131 -4.87 -17.81 8.17
CA ARG A 131 -3.62 -17.93 7.41
C ARG A 131 -3.78 -17.49 5.94
N LEU A 132 -4.96 -17.74 5.36
CA LEU A 132 -5.28 -17.31 4.01
C LEU A 132 -5.33 -15.78 3.91
N GLY A 133 -5.83 -15.08 4.94
CA GLY A 133 -5.79 -13.62 5.02
C GLY A 133 -4.36 -13.07 5.00
N LEU A 134 -3.42 -13.72 5.69
CA LEU A 134 -2.00 -13.32 5.63
C LEU A 134 -1.38 -13.59 4.24
N ALA A 135 -1.77 -14.68 3.59
CA ALA A 135 -1.34 -14.95 2.20
C ALA A 135 -1.88 -13.88 1.23
N TYR A 136 -3.13 -13.45 1.39
CA TYR A 136 -3.69 -12.33 0.62
C TYR A 136 -2.95 -11.02 0.91
N ALA A 137 -2.58 -10.75 2.16
CA ALA A 137 -1.78 -9.58 2.51
C ALA A 137 -0.42 -9.60 1.80
N PHE A 138 0.28 -10.74 1.79
CA PHE A 138 1.55 -10.89 1.12
C PHE A 138 1.43 -10.75 -0.41
N ALA A 139 0.43 -11.37 -1.01
CA ALA A 139 0.14 -11.21 -2.43
C ALA A 139 -0.15 -9.74 -2.79
N GLY A 140 -0.95 -9.04 -1.99
CA GLY A 140 -1.22 -7.62 -2.15
C GLY A 140 0.04 -6.77 -2.00
N ALA A 141 0.90 -7.07 -1.02
CA ALA A 141 2.19 -6.42 -0.82
C ALA A 141 3.12 -6.60 -2.04
N THR A 142 3.13 -7.80 -2.61
CA THR A 142 3.89 -8.09 -3.85
C THR A 142 3.37 -7.27 -5.02
N LEU A 143 2.06 -7.17 -5.20
CA LEU A 143 1.46 -6.33 -6.25
C LEU A 143 1.79 -4.85 -6.05
N PHE A 144 1.84 -4.35 -4.81
CA PHE A 144 2.31 -3.00 -4.53
C PHE A 144 3.78 -2.82 -4.94
N ALA A 145 4.64 -3.79 -4.60
CA ALA A 145 6.05 -3.76 -4.97
C ALA A 145 6.26 -3.75 -6.51
N VAL A 146 5.51 -4.55 -7.23
CA VAL A 146 5.53 -4.55 -8.72
C VAL A 146 5.07 -3.20 -9.25
N ARG A 147 3.96 -2.64 -8.73
CA ARG A 147 3.48 -1.30 -9.11
C ARG A 147 4.56 -0.24 -8.90
N ASP A 148 5.25 -0.24 -7.76
CA ASP A 148 6.26 0.75 -7.42
C ASP A 148 7.39 0.79 -8.47
N ASN A 149 7.86 -0.38 -8.87
CA ASN A 149 8.88 -0.52 -9.90
C ASN A 149 8.37 -0.09 -11.29
N LEU A 150 7.14 -0.47 -11.64
CA LEU A 150 6.52 -0.04 -12.90
C LEU A 150 6.33 1.48 -12.95
N VAL A 151 5.83 2.09 -11.87
CA VAL A 151 5.67 3.55 -11.79
C VAL A 151 7.02 4.24 -11.93
N ARG A 152 8.07 3.76 -11.25
CA ARG A 152 9.40 4.32 -11.37
C ARG A 152 9.97 4.16 -12.77
N HIS A 153 9.81 3.00 -13.40
CA HIS A 153 10.26 2.76 -14.77
C HIS A 153 9.58 3.73 -15.75
N LEU A 154 8.27 3.88 -15.65
CA LEU A 154 7.52 4.83 -16.50
C LEU A 154 7.92 6.29 -16.24
N ALA A 155 8.13 6.67 -14.98
CA ALA A 155 8.52 8.03 -14.59
C ALA A 155 9.94 8.40 -14.99
N ALA A 156 10.85 7.43 -15.13
CA ALA A 156 12.28 7.64 -15.38
C ALA A 156 12.61 8.05 -16.83
N GLY A 157 11.65 8.53 -17.61
CA GLY A 157 11.89 9.06 -18.95
C GLY A 157 11.07 8.40 -20.06
N VAL A 158 10.20 7.46 -19.71
CA VAL A 158 9.29 6.82 -20.68
C VAL A 158 8.07 7.73 -20.96
N THR A 159 7.64 8.50 -19.97
CA THR A 159 6.48 9.39 -20.11
C THR A 159 6.71 10.76 -19.48
N THR A 160 6.07 11.79 -20.05
CA THR A 160 6.04 13.17 -19.52
C THR A 160 4.77 13.45 -18.72
N VAL A 161 4.04 12.41 -18.30
CA VAL A 161 2.78 12.54 -17.56
C VAL A 161 3.07 13.08 -16.16
N PRO A 162 2.37 14.12 -15.68
CA PRO A 162 2.53 14.60 -14.31
C PRO A 162 2.16 13.54 -13.25
N PRO A 163 2.83 13.54 -12.07
CA PRO A 163 2.63 12.50 -11.04
C PRO A 163 1.18 12.33 -10.58
N ALA A 164 0.46 13.44 -10.34
CA ALA A 164 -0.94 13.35 -9.92
C ALA A 164 -1.87 12.85 -11.03
N VAL A 165 -1.58 13.17 -12.31
CA VAL A 165 -2.32 12.64 -13.47
C VAL A 165 -2.05 11.13 -13.61
N ALA A 166 -0.80 10.69 -13.44
CA ALA A 166 -0.42 9.28 -13.45
C ALA A 166 -1.09 8.50 -12.31
N ALA A 167 -1.09 9.05 -11.09
CA ALA A 167 -1.79 8.48 -9.94
C ALA A 167 -3.30 8.37 -10.18
N THR A 168 -3.90 9.40 -10.79
CA THR A 168 -5.32 9.40 -11.15
C THR A 168 -5.65 8.33 -12.18
N ALA A 169 -4.82 8.17 -13.22
CA ALA A 169 -5.01 7.12 -14.23
C ALA A 169 -4.91 5.72 -13.59
N ALA A 170 -3.93 5.50 -12.71
CA ALA A 170 -3.81 4.23 -12.00
C ALA A 170 -5.02 3.97 -11.07
N LEU A 171 -5.45 4.96 -10.30
CA LEU A 171 -6.64 4.84 -9.45
C LEU A 171 -7.92 4.61 -10.28
N LEU A 172 -8.03 5.22 -11.45
CA LEU A 172 -9.15 4.97 -12.37
C LEU A 172 -9.17 3.51 -12.83
N GLY A 173 -8.05 2.99 -13.34
CA GLY A 173 -7.94 1.58 -13.73
C GLY A 173 -8.28 0.62 -12.61
N GLY A 174 -7.74 0.86 -11.42
CA GLY A 174 -8.02 0.06 -10.24
C GLY A 174 -9.48 0.14 -9.80
N THR A 175 -10.06 1.33 -9.78
CA THR A 175 -11.48 1.52 -9.41
C THR A 175 -12.42 0.84 -10.39
N LEU A 176 -12.12 0.88 -11.69
CA LEU A 176 -12.90 0.17 -12.71
C LEU A 176 -12.86 -1.35 -12.49
N LEU A 177 -11.68 -1.92 -12.23
CA LEU A 177 -11.56 -3.36 -11.91
C LEU A 177 -12.38 -3.72 -10.66
N VAL A 178 -12.26 -2.92 -9.59
CA VAL A 178 -12.99 -3.14 -8.35
C VAL A 178 -14.50 -3.01 -8.57
N ALA A 179 -14.96 -2.05 -9.38
CA ALA A 179 -16.37 -1.87 -9.71
C ALA A 179 -16.93 -3.08 -10.46
N VAL A 180 -16.17 -3.63 -11.44
CA VAL A 180 -16.56 -4.85 -12.14
C VAL A 180 -16.62 -6.05 -11.19
N TRP A 181 -15.68 -6.17 -10.24
CA TRP A 181 -15.68 -7.25 -9.26
C TRP A 181 -16.81 -7.12 -8.24
N ALA A 182 -17.08 -5.92 -7.76
CA ALA A 182 -18.10 -5.67 -6.74
C ALA A 182 -19.53 -5.91 -7.27
N ARG A 183 -19.82 -5.45 -8.49
CA ARG A 183 -21.13 -5.59 -9.20
C ARG A 183 -22.37 -5.17 -8.41
N GLU A 184 -22.21 -4.60 -7.24
CA GLU A 184 -23.27 -4.22 -6.33
C GLU A 184 -23.39 -2.69 -6.28
N GLY A 185 -24.59 -2.19 -6.08
CA GLY A 185 -24.84 -0.75 -5.97
C GLY A 185 -24.23 -0.18 -4.70
N ILE A 186 -23.71 1.03 -4.81
CA ILE A 186 -23.19 1.80 -3.66
C ILE A 186 -24.39 2.33 -2.87
N GLY A 187 -24.77 1.63 -1.78
CA GLY A 187 -25.77 2.12 -0.82
C GLY A 187 -25.21 3.25 0.06
N ARG A 188 -26.07 3.94 0.83
CA ARG A 188 -25.66 5.02 1.76
C ARG A 188 -24.53 4.66 2.74
N ARG A 189 -24.25 3.39 2.94
CA ARG A 189 -23.23 2.87 3.87
C ARG A 189 -21.79 3.17 3.42
N TRP A 190 -21.56 3.52 2.15
CA TRP A 190 -20.24 3.87 1.61
C TRP A 190 -19.52 4.99 2.38
N VAL A 191 -20.26 5.90 2.98
CA VAL A 191 -19.71 7.05 3.74
C VAL A 191 -18.79 6.60 4.88
N ARG A 192 -19.01 5.41 5.45
CA ARG A 192 -18.16 4.84 6.50
C ARG A 192 -16.73 4.58 6.05
N PHE A 193 -16.53 4.35 4.77
CA PHE A 193 -15.24 4.03 4.16
C PHE A 193 -14.51 5.27 3.62
N VAL A 194 -15.17 6.44 3.59
CA VAL A 194 -14.58 7.69 3.09
C VAL A 194 -13.27 8.06 3.80
N PRO A 195 -13.15 7.97 5.15
CA PRO A 195 -11.89 8.29 5.81
C PRO A 195 -10.72 7.41 5.34
N ALA A 196 -10.97 6.11 5.13
CA ALA A 196 -9.96 5.19 4.59
C ALA A 196 -9.58 5.58 3.15
N GLY A 197 -10.56 5.92 2.32
CA GLY A 197 -10.36 6.35 0.94
C GLY A 197 -9.60 7.66 0.80
N VAL A 198 -9.88 8.65 1.65
CA VAL A 198 -9.15 9.93 1.67
C VAL A 198 -7.68 9.70 2.03
N LEU A 199 -7.41 8.93 3.10
CA LEU A 199 -6.05 8.59 3.50
C LEU A 199 -5.32 7.79 2.41
N PHE A 200 -6.02 6.87 1.75
CA PHE A 200 -5.46 6.09 0.66
C PHE A 200 -5.13 6.96 -0.55
N GLY A 201 -6.04 7.81 -1.00
CA GLY A 201 -5.82 8.71 -2.13
C GLY A 201 -4.69 9.69 -1.90
N ALA A 202 -4.65 10.32 -0.72
CA ALA A 202 -3.57 11.24 -0.36
C ALA A 202 -2.20 10.53 -0.33
N SER A 203 -2.12 9.34 0.29
CA SER A 203 -0.88 8.56 0.31
C SER A 203 -0.47 8.10 -1.09
N TYR A 204 -1.43 7.74 -1.95
CA TYR A 204 -1.17 7.26 -3.30
C TYR A 204 -0.59 8.37 -4.20
N VAL A 205 -1.16 9.57 -4.18
CA VAL A 205 -0.64 10.74 -4.91
C VAL A 205 0.77 11.10 -4.41
N SER A 206 0.97 11.16 -3.08
CA SER A 206 2.29 11.45 -2.50
C SER A 206 3.34 10.40 -2.90
N LEU A 207 2.94 9.13 -2.98
CA LEU A 207 3.82 8.03 -3.35
C LEU A 207 4.25 8.13 -4.82
N PHE A 208 3.34 8.47 -5.73
CA PHE A 208 3.67 8.71 -7.12
C PHE A 208 4.66 9.87 -7.26
N GLU A 209 4.42 11.01 -6.58
CA GLU A 209 5.35 12.13 -6.56
C GLU A 209 6.74 11.70 -6.05
N ALA A 210 6.81 10.84 -5.03
CA ALA A 210 8.06 10.33 -4.51
C ALA A 210 8.82 9.46 -5.55
N TYR A 211 8.12 8.56 -6.26
CA TYR A 211 8.74 7.72 -7.30
C TYR A 211 9.15 8.50 -8.56
N TYR A 212 8.51 9.62 -8.83
CA TYR A 212 8.96 10.53 -9.90
C TYR A 212 10.28 11.22 -9.56
N ARG A 213 10.53 11.48 -8.27
CA ARG A 213 11.74 12.18 -7.80
C ARG A 213 12.85 11.25 -7.33
N GLY A 214 12.50 10.06 -6.85
CA GLY A 214 13.44 9.16 -6.17
C GLY A 214 13.48 7.76 -6.77
N ARG A 215 14.57 7.04 -6.48
CA ARG A 215 14.74 5.63 -6.85
C ARG A 215 13.89 4.74 -5.95
N VAL A 216 13.51 3.55 -6.43
CA VAL A 216 12.74 2.57 -5.65
C VAL A 216 13.50 2.14 -4.40
N THR A 217 14.82 1.92 -4.53
CA THR A 217 15.69 1.54 -3.41
C THR A 217 15.75 2.55 -2.26
N VAL A 218 15.29 3.78 -2.48
CA VAL A 218 15.17 4.81 -1.42
C VAL A 218 13.73 4.97 -0.95
N VAL A 219 12.79 5.12 -1.89
CA VAL A 219 11.39 5.43 -1.57
C VAL A 219 10.70 4.25 -0.91
N ALA A 220 10.86 3.02 -1.46
CA ALA A 220 10.16 1.85 -0.93
C ALA A 220 10.52 1.54 0.54
N PRO A 221 11.80 1.59 0.99
CA PRO A 221 12.12 1.41 2.41
C PRO A 221 11.50 2.44 3.34
N LEU A 222 11.35 3.70 2.91
CA LEU A 222 10.69 4.73 3.71
C LEU A 222 9.20 4.43 3.91
N VAL A 223 8.56 3.77 2.94
CA VAL A 223 7.16 3.30 3.06
C VAL A 223 7.02 2.25 4.17
N ALA A 224 8.08 1.50 4.53
CA ALA A 224 8.03 0.54 5.63
C ALA A 224 7.63 1.17 6.98
N VAL A 225 7.84 2.48 7.17
CA VAL A 225 7.37 3.22 8.35
C VAL A 225 5.84 3.11 8.52
N GLU A 226 5.10 2.91 7.43
CA GLU A 226 3.65 2.66 7.48
C GLU A 226 3.31 1.47 8.40
N SER A 227 4.16 0.43 8.44
CA SER A 227 3.92 -0.74 9.29
C SER A 227 3.90 -0.37 10.78
N LEU A 228 4.87 0.44 11.23
CA LEU A 228 4.93 0.90 12.63
C LEU A 228 3.76 1.81 12.98
N VAL A 229 3.44 2.75 12.10
CA VAL A 229 2.29 3.63 12.27
C VAL A 229 0.99 2.82 12.29
N GLY A 230 0.85 1.84 11.39
CA GLY A 230 -0.31 0.95 11.33
C GLY A 230 -0.48 0.15 12.63
N VAL A 231 0.59 -0.48 13.13
CA VAL A 231 0.57 -1.21 14.41
C VAL A 231 0.30 -0.27 15.58
N GLY A 232 0.94 0.90 15.62
CA GLY A 232 0.72 1.90 16.68
C GLY A 232 -0.71 2.43 16.74
N LEU A 233 -1.29 2.76 15.58
CA LEU A 233 -2.70 3.18 15.50
C LEU A 233 -3.67 2.04 15.81
N SER A 234 -3.36 0.79 15.44
CA SER A 234 -4.15 -0.36 15.86
C SER A 234 -4.13 -0.53 17.37
N ALA A 235 -2.96 -0.36 18.02
CA ALA A 235 -2.83 -0.38 19.47
C ALA A 235 -3.68 0.68 20.17
N LEU A 236 -3.83 1.83 19.53
CA LEU A 236 -4.58 2.95 20.11
C LEU A 236 -6.10 2.81 19.88
N PHE A 237 -6.51 2.46 18.66
CA PHE A 237 -7.92 2.51 18.23
C PHE A 237 -8.63 1.16 18.18
N LEU A 238 -7.88 0.04 18.14
CA LEU A 238 -8.42 -1.31 17.97
C LEU A 238 -8.03 -2.25 19.13
N ARG A 239 -7.65 -1.71 20.26
CA ARG A 239 -7.10 -2.44 21.42
C ARG A 239 -7.98 -3.59 21.90
N GLU A 240 -9.30 -3.46 21.79
CA GLU A 240 -10.25 -4.48 22.20
C GLU A 240 -10.43 -5.60 21.16
N SER A 241 -10.20 -5.31 19.87
CA SER A 241 -10.40 -6.25 18.78
C SER A 241 -9.09 -6.87 18.25
N GLU A 242 -7.94 -6.27 18.54
CA GLU A 242 -6.64 -6.75 18.09
C GLU A 242 -5.66 -6.93 19.26
N HIS A 243 -5.15 -8.15 19.42
CA HIS A 243 -4.08 -8.44 20.39
C HIS A 243 -2.74 -7.95 19.83
N ILE A 244 -2.14 -6.96 20.48
CA ILE A 244 -0.86 -6.40 20.10
C ILE A 244 0.20 -6.85 21.10
N GLY A 245 0.79 -7.99 20.80
CA GLY A 245 1.85 -8.58 21.61
C GLY A 245 3.20 -7.90 21.44
N ARG A 246 4.11 -8.10 22.39
CA ARG A 246 5.47 -7.56 22.35
C ARG A 246 6.22 -7.94 21.06
N ARG A 247 5.99 -9.14 20.52
CA ARG A 247 6.62 -9.63 19.28
C ARG A 247 6.18 -8.86 18.05
N LEU A 248 4.90 -8.46 17.99
CA LEU A 248 4.38 -7.62 16.91
C LEU A 248 5.09 -6.27 16.89
N LEU A 249 5.30 -5.65 18.06
CA LEU A 249 6.03 -4.38 18.18
C LEU A 249 7.51 -4.51 17.80
N ILE A 250 8.18 -5.58 18.26
CA ILE A 250 9.57 -5.85 17.90
C ILE A 250 9.70 -6.07 16.39
N GLY A 251 8.81 -6.88 15.80
CA GLY A 251 8.82 -7.13 14.37
C GLY A 251 8.61 -5.86 13.55
N ALA A 252 7.65 -5.02 13.93
CA ALA A 252 7.42 -3.73 13.27
C ALA A 252 8.65 -2.80 13.40
N ALA A 253 9.27 -2.73 14.57
CA ALA A 253 10.47 -1.93 14.80
C ALA A 253 11.67 -2.42 13.95
N LEU A 254 11.87 -3.72 13.83
CA LEU A 254 12.92 -4.30 12.98
C LEU A 254 12.69 -3.98 11.49
N ILE A 255 11.44 -4.07 11.02
CA ILE A 255 11.08 -3.72 9.63
C ILE A 255 11.39 -2.25 9.37
N VAL A 256 11.00 -1.36 10.27
CA VAL A 256 11.26 0.08 10.13
C VAL A 256 12.75 0.39 10.20
N ALA A 257 13.49 -0.22 11.14
CA ALA A 257 14.93 -0.05 11.25
C ALA A 257 15.66 -0.52 9.98
N GLY A 258 15.24 -1.67 9.43
CA GLY A 258 15.77 -2.18 8.16
C GLY A 258 15.47 -1.26 6.99
N GLY A 259 14.24 -0.76 6.89
CA GLY A 259 13.84 0.21 5.88
C GLY A 259 14.61 1.53 5.99
N ALA A 260 14.76 2.06 7.19
CA ALA A 260 15.53 3.29 7.45
C ALA A 260 17.01 3.12 7.08
N LEU A 261 17.62 1.96 7.42
CA LEU A 261 19.00 1.66 7.08
C LEU A 261 19.22 1.67 5.56
N ILE A 262 18.32 1.05 4.80
CA ILE A 262 18.37 1.06 3.33
C ILE A 262 18.22 2.50 2.79
N GLY A 263 17.33 3.30 3.38
CA GLY A 263 17.06 4.66 2.91
C GLY A 263 18.16 5.69 3.22
N ILE A 264 18.88 5.53 4.33
CA ILE A 264 19.87 6.52 4.81
C ILE A 264 21.25 6.29 4.15
N TYR A 265 21.68 5.04 4.01
CA TYR A 265 23.05 4.70 3.58
C TYR A 265 23.14 4.37 2.08
N ARG A 266 22.64 5.25 1.30
CA ARG A 266 22.61 5.11 -0.12
C ARG A 266 23.72 5.86 -0.84
#